data_a382d0012b95e38bbec953039d55a26e
#
_entry.id   a382d0012b95e38bbec953039d55a26e
#
_cell.length_a   1.000
_cell.length_b   1.000
_cell.length_c   1.000
_cell.angle_alpha   90.00
_cell.angle_beta   90.00
_cell.angle_gamma   90.00
#
_symmetry.space_group_name_H-M   'P 1'
#
loop_
_entity.id
_entity.type
_entity.pdbx_description
1 polymer ?
#
loop_
_entity_poly.entity_id
_entity_poly.type
_entity_poly.pdbx_seq_one_letter_code
_entity_poly.pdbx_strand_id
1 'polypeptide(L)'
;MTQAPAARPTLTIGVLAKNEAHRIEACLRSAAFADQLLVIDSGSTDATVARSQAAGATVVVYPDWQGFGVQRSRLLEHATGDFVFFLDADEVVTPALQAQIEAAVRSNEAAVWRVCWRMVAYGHELKAYRAGKGPERLFRRDMLAGYTGVVHEEAVFNPGFAEAPRHVLRGKLLHHSRETVRGSLEKLTQYAMLGAAKRAALGKRGGVLRGMAGGTAMFLRLYVFRLGFLCGGAGFLYCYFVALEAFFRYAALHYDRASLSSQVGR
;
A
#
# COMPACT_ATOMS: atom_id res chain seq x y z
N MET A 1 40.72 -14.16 22.29
CA MET A 1 40.04 -14.38 20.99
C MET A 1 39.01 -13.25 20.82
N THR A 2 39.35 -12.23 20.06
CA THR A 2 38.47 -11.11 19.74
C THR A 2 37.41 -11.63 18.76
N GLN A 3 36.17 -11.76 19.21
CA GLN A 3 35.05 -12.04 18.30
C GLN A 3 34.98 -10.91 17.26
N ALA A 4 35.02 -11.27 15.98
CA ALA A 4 34.75 -10.32 14.92
C ALA A 4 33.38 -9.68 15.20
N PRO A 5 33.22 -8.35 15.01
CA PRO A 5 31.93 -7.70 15.19
C PRO A 5 30.89 -8.43 14.33
N ALA A 6 29.78 -8.82 14.95
CA ALA A 6 28.67 -9.43 14.21
C ALA A 6 28.28 -8.51 13.04
N ALA A 7 28.19 -9.06 11.84
CA ALA A 7 27.77 -8.31 10.66
C ALA A 7 26.40 -7.66 10.94
N ARG A 8 26.23 -6.40 10.53
CA ARG A 8 24.94 -5.72 10.69
C ARG A 8 23.84 -6.47 9.92
N PRO A 9 22.63 -6.56 10.47
CA PRO A 9 21.50 -7.10 9.73
C PRO A 9 21.27 -6.33 8.41
N THR A 10 20.93 -7.06 7.35
CA THR A 10 20.71 -6.54 6.01
C THR A 10 19.23 -6.29 5.73
N LEU A 11 18.96 -5.35 4.83
CA LEU A 11 17.59 -4.93 4.48
C LEU A 11 17.32 -5.14 2.99
N THR A 12 16.26 -5.88 2.67
CA THR A 12 15.61 -5.84 1.34
C THR A 12 14.45 -4.85 1.38
N ILE A 13 14.41 -3.90 0.44
CA ILE A 13 13.19 -3.14 0.14
C ILE A 13 12.60 -3.68 -1.14
N GLY A 14 11.38 -4.23 -1.03
CA GLY A 14 10.68 -4.86 -2.12
C GLY A 14 9.48 -4.05 -2.60
N VAL A 15 9.36 -3.87 -3.91
CA VAL A 15 8.31 -3.08 -4.56
C VAL A 15 7.49 -3.96 -5.49
N LEU A 16 6.15 -3.85 -5.42
CA LEU A 16 5.26 -4.42 -6.42
C LEU A 16 4.94 -3.36 -7.47
N ALA A 17 5.09 -3.70 -8.75
CA ALA A 17 4.87 -2.75 -9.83
C ALA A 17 4.05 -3.34 -10.99
N LYS A 18 3.24 -2.48 -11.64
CA LYS A 18 2.62 -2.72 -12.93
C LYS A 18 2.27 -1.40 -13.60
N ASN A 19 2.96 -1.06 -14.70
CA ASN A 19 2.77 0.19 -15.46
C ASN A 19 2.96 1.45 -14.59
N GLU A 20 4.07 1.50 -13.86
CA GLU A 20 4.41 2.55 -12.91
C GLU A 20 5.61 3.41 -13.38
N ALA A 21 5.91 3.43 -14.70
CA ALA A 21 7.07 4.11 -15.26
C ALA A 21 7.17 5.60 -14.86
N HIS A 22 6.05 6.26 -14.61
CA HIS A 22 6.02 7.69 -14.29
C HIS A 22 6.48 8.00 -12.85
N ARG A 23 6.53 7.02 -11.94
CA ARG A 23 6.84 7.24 -10.52
C ARG A 23 7.80 6.24 -9.89
N ILE A 24 8.02 5.07 -10.52
CA ILE A 24 8.86 4.00 -9.96
C ILE A 24 10.28 4.48 -9.59
N GLU A 25 10.84 5.40 -10.36
CA GLU A 25 12.18 5.93 -10.12
C GLU A 25 12.26 6.76 -8.83
N ALA A 26 11.25 7.58 -8.53
CA ALA A 26 11.18 8.34 -7.27
C ALA A 26 11.01 7.42 -6.06
N CYS A 27 10.18 6.37 -6.19
CA CYS A 27 10.00 5.33 -5.19
C CYS A 27 11.35 4.65 -4.88
N LEU A 28 12.03 4.11 -5.88
CA LEU A 28 13.30 3.37 -5.72
C LEU A 28 14.44 4.26 -5.23
N ARG A 29 14.56 5.51 -5.70
CA ARG A 29 15.56 6.45 -5.14
C ARG A 29 15.36 6.69 -3.66
N SER A 30 14.12 6.78 -3.20
CA SER A 30 13.84 6.97 -1.77
C SER A 30 14.20 5.75 -0.91
N ALA A 31 14.37 4.60 -1.55
CA ALA A 31 14.71 3.31 -0.95
C ALA A 31 16.18 2.89 -1.17
N ALA A 32 17.02 3.76 -1.76
CA ALA A 32 18.42 3.46 -2.15
C ALA A 32 19.35 3.14 -0.97
N PHE A 33 18.91 3.29 0.27
CA PHE A 33 19.64 2.92 1.49
C PHE A 33 19.56 1.42 1.81
N ALA A 34 18.73 0.65 1.09
CA ALA A 34 18.61 -0.80 1.25
C ALA A 34 19.85 -1.54 0.72
N ASP A 35 20.14 -2.69 1.30
CA ASP A 35 21.19 -3.60 0.80
C ASP A 35 20.73 -4.32 -0.48
N GLN A 36 19.42 -4.53 -0.64
CA GLN A 36 18.79 -5.05 -1.85
C GLN A 36 17.55 -4.22 -2.20
N LEU A 37 17.50 -3.71 -3.44
CA LEU A 37 16.28 -3.21 -4.07
C LEU A 37 15.71 -4.30 -4.96
N LEU A 38 14.48 -4.72 -4.70
CA LEU A 38 13.80 -5.79 -5.42
C LEU A 38 12.46 -5.31 -5.97
N VAL A 39 12.21 -5.51 -7.26
CA VAL A 39 10.94 -5.20 -7.90
C VAL A 39 10.31 -6.48 -8.43
N ILE A 40 9.08 -6.75 -8.01
CA ILE A 40 8.23 -7.77 -8.63
C ILE A 40 7.29 -7.07 -9.59
N ASP A 41 7.54 -7.26 -10.88
CA ASP A 41 6.75 -6.68 -11.96
C ASP A 41 5.65 -7.64 -12.41
N SER A 42 4.42 -7.13 -12.48
CA SER A 42 3.24 -7.93 -12.84
C SER A 42 2.91 -7.89 -14.34
N GLY A 43 3.95 -7.83 -15.19
CA GLY A 43 3.81 -7.77 -16.64
C GLY A 43 3.53 -6.35 -17.14
N SER A 44 4.39 -5.39 -16.79
CA SER A 44 4.33 -4.03 -17.32
C SER A 44 4.57 -3.99 -18.82
N THR A 45 3.85 -3.12 -19.51
CA THR A 45 3.96 -2.85 -20.95
C THR A 45 4.60 -1.50 -21.27
N ASP A 46 4.88 -0.71 -20.23
CA ASP A 46 5.57 0.58 -20.29
C ASP A 46 7.06 0.45 -19.88
N ALA A 47 7.73 1.56 -19.67
CA ALA A 47 9.14 1.59 -19.29
C ALA A 47 9.43 1.24 -17.81
N THR A 48 8.47 0.67 -17.05
CA THR A 48 8.64 0.36 -15.61
C THR A 48 9.86 -0.52 -15.34
N VAL A 49 10.00 -1.63 -16.06
CA VAL A 49 11.11 -2.58 -15.88
C VAL A 49 12.45 -1.90 -16.16
N ALA A 50 12.57 -1.23 -17.32
CA ALA A 50 13.81 -0.55 -17.70
C ALA A 50 14.22 0.54 -16.69
N ARG A 51 13.27 1.34 -16.21
CA ARG A 51 13.54 2.38 -15.20
C ARG A 51 13.91 1.79 -13.84
N SER A 52 13.29 0.67 -13.46
CA SER A 52 13.64 -0.03 -12.22
C SER A 52 15.06 -0.56 -12.25
N GLN A 53 15.47 -1.19 -13.36
CA GLN A 53 16.83 -1.69 -13.55
C GLN A 53 17.86 -0.54 -13.58
N ALA A 54 17.54 0.56 -14.26
CA ALA A 54 18.39 1.76 -14.30
C ALA A 54 18.56 2.40 -12.90
N ALA A 55 17.58 2.24 -12.02
CA ALA A 55 17.65 2.68 -10.60
C ALA A 55 18.40 1.68 -9.71
N GLY A 56 18.98 0.60 -10.24
CA GLY A 56 19.76 -0.39 -9.51
C GLY A 56 18.94 -1.51 -8.86
N ALA A 57 17.66 -1.63 -9.18
CA ALA A 57 16.83 -2.71 -8.65
C ALA A 57 17.00 -4.02 -9.41
N THR A 58 17.00 -5.14 -8.69
CA THR A 58 16.74 -6.45 -9.28
C THR A 58 15.26 -6.56 -9.63
N VAL A 59 14.95 -6.88 -10.89
CA VAL A 59 13.55 -6.99 -11.34
C VAL A 59 13.25 -8.43 -11.70
N VAL A 60 12.18 -8.96 -11.13
CA VAL A 60 11.62 -10.28 -11.47
C VAL A 60 10.21 -10.09 -12.01
N VAL A 61 9.93 -10.68 -13.18
CA VAL A 61 8.67 -10.49 -13.89
C VAL A 61 7.76 -11.70 -13.70
N TYR A 62 6.54 -11.46 -13.18
CA TYR A 62 5.48 -12.44 -13.05
C TYR A 62 4.21 -11.91 -13.72
N PRO A 63 3.99 -12.18 -15.04
CA PRO A 63 2.85 -11.63 -15.77
C PRO A 63 1.50 -12.24 -15.37
N ASP A 64 1.52 -13.38 -14.70
CA ASP A 64 0.36 -14.10 -14.19
C ASP A 64 -0.12 -13.49 -12.87
N TRP A 65 -0.95 -12.45 -12.94
CA TRP A 65 -1.50 -11.81 -11.75
C TRP A 65 -2.45 -12.76 -10.99
N GLN A 66 -2.13 -13.05 -9.73
CA GLN A 66 -2.92 -13.90 -8.83
C GLN A 66 -3.35 -13.17 -7.53
N GLY A 67 -3.22 -11.85 -7.47
CA GLY A 67 -3.53 -11.01 -6.32
C GLY A 67 -2.29 -10.55 -5.55
N PHE A 68 -2.49 -9.54 -4.71
CA PHE A 68 -1.39 -8.91 -3.95
C PHE A 68 -0.68 -9.89 -3.01
N GLY A 69 -1.41 -10.80 -2.35
CA GLY A 69 -0.81 -11.77 -1.44
C GLY A 69 0.20 -12.68 -2.14
N VAL A 70 -0.15 -13.20 -3.34
CA VAL A 70 0.76 -14.03 -4.14
C VAL A 70 1.99 -13.23 -4.56
N GLN A 71 1.82 -11.99 -5.03
CA GLN A 71 2.95 -11.16 -5.44
C GLN A 71 3.87 -10.80 -4.28
N ARG A 72 3.33 -10.55 -3.07
CA ARG A 72 4.17 -10.35 -1.87
C ARG A 72 4.91 -11.62 -1.43
N SER A 73 4.29 -12.79 -1.59
CA SER A 73 4.97 -14.07 -1.33
C SER A 73 6.10 -14.30 -2.31
N ARG A 74 5.89 -14.05 -3.61
CA ARG A 74 6.95 -14.08 -4.63
C ARG A 74 8.09 -13.11 -4.32
N LEU A 75 7.76 -11.89 -3.84
CA LEU A 75 8.77 -10.94 -3.38
C LEU A 75 9.60 -11.52 -2.23
N LEU A 76 8.95 -12.14 -1.26
CA LEU A 76 9.61 -12.75 -0.11
C LEU A 76 10.56 -13.88 -0.52
N GLU A 77 10.22 -14.68 -1.55
CA GLU A 77 11.07 -15.74 -2.11
C GLU A 77 12.40 -15.22 -2.68
N HIS A 78 12.39 -14.00 -3.25
CA HIS A 78 13.58 -13.36 -3.85
C HIS A 78 14.31 -12.40 -2.90
N ALA A 79 13.73 -12.12 -1.72
CA ALA A 79 14.36 -11.25 -0.73
C ALA A 79 15.54 -11.97 -0.06
N THR A 80 16.72 -11.34 -0.05
CA THR A 80 17.95 -11.89 0.53
C THR A 80 18.33 -11.28 1.87
N GLY A 81 17.76 -10.11 2.22
CA GLY A 81 18.05 -9.41 3.47
C GLY A 81 17.48 -10.13 4.71
N ASP A 82 18.07 -9.86 5.87
CA ASP A 82 17.55 -10.33 7.15
C ASP A 82 16.20 -9.70 7.49
N PHE A 83 15.97 -8.47 6.99
CA PHE A 83 14.71 -7.74 7.08
C PHE A 83 14.13 -7.46 5.70
N VAL A 84 12.81 -7.41 5.63
CA VAL A 84 12.07 -7.03 4.41
C VAL A 84 11.15 -5.85 4.72
N PHE A 85 11.26 -4.79 3.93
CA PHE A 85 10.33 -3.67 3.92
C PHE A 85 9.52 -3.69 2.62
N PHE A 86 8.21 -3.80 2.73
CA PHE A 86 7.30 -3.76 1.58
C PHE A 86 6.92 -2.32 1.26
N LEU A 87 7.23 -1.87 0.05
CA LEU A 87 6.95 -0.54 -0.44
C LEU A 87 6.04 -0.64 -1.67
N ASP A 88 5.06 0.23 -1.81
CA ASP A 88 4.24 0.29 -3.02
C ASP A 88 4.84 1.32 -4.00
N ALA A 89 4.69 1.11 -5.31
CA ALA A 89 5.31 1.96 -6.34
C ALA A 89 4.86 3.43 -6.28
N ASP A 90 3.72 3.71 -5.62
CA ASP A 90 3.19 5.06 -5.39
C ASP A 90 3.57 5.63 -4.01
N GLU A 91 4.57 5.03 -3.35
CA GLU A 91 5.05 5.47 -2.04
C GLU A 91 6.49 5.99 -2.11
N VAL A 92 6.83 6.96 -1.25
CA VAL A 92 8.18 7.56 -1.13
C VAL A 92 8.57 7.60 0.34
N VAL A 93 9.71 7.02 0.66
CA VAL A 93 10.28 7.00 2.02
C VAL A 93 10.87 8.38 2.33
N THR A 94 10.44 9.00 3.45
CA THR A 94 11.05 10.25 3.90
C THR A 94 12.36 10.01 4.67
N PRO A 95 13.30 10.97 4.73
CA PRO A 95 14.54 10.80 5.50
C PRO A 95 14.31 10.45 6.98
N ALA A 96 13.23 10.98 7.58
CA ALA A 96 12.87 10.65 8.96
C ALA A 96 12.37 9.21 9.11
N LEU A 97 11.69 8.66 8.10
CA LEU A 97 11.27 7.25 8.08
C LEU A 97 12.47 6.35 7.80
N GLN A 98 13.34 6.71 6.86
CA GLN A 98 14.57 5.98 6.60
C GLN A 98 15.39 5.76 7.88
N ALA A 99 15.67 6.82 8.64
CA ALA A 99 16.45 6.72 9.89
C ALA A 99 15.80 5.75 10.90
N GLN A 100 14.46 5.70 10.94
CA GLN A 100 13.74 4.77 11.82
C GLN A 100 13.76 3.32 11.30
N ILE A 101 13.66 3.12 9.99
CA ILE A 101 13.81 1.78 9.37
C ILE A 101 15.21 1.24 9.66
N GLU A 102 16.26 2.04 9.42
CA GLU A 102 17.63 1.63 9.70
C GLU A 102 17.86 1.33 11.18
N ALA A 103 17.26 2.10 12.10
CA ALA A 103 17.34 1.85 13.54
C ALA A 103 16.63 0.54 13.91
N ALA A 104 15.47 0.25 13.35
CA ALA A 104 14.74 -0.98 13.55
C ALA A 104 15.52 -2.20 13.03
N VAL A 105 16.13 -2.10 11.84
CA VAL A 105 17.00 -3.16 11.29
C VAL A 105 18.21 -3.40 12.18
N ARG A 106 18.89 -2.33 12.63
CA ARG A 106 20.04 -2.46 13.54
C ARG A 106 19.70 -3.08 14.90
N SER A 107 18.47 -2.93 15.39
CA SER A 107 18.04 -3.57 16.64
C SER A 107 17.98 -5.09 16.56
N ASN A 108 17.88 -5.64 15.37
CA ASN A 108 17.69 -7.06 15.08
C ASN A 108 16.51 -7.71 15.86
N GLU A 109 15.58 -6.91 16.31
CA GLU A 109 14.40 -7.36 17.05
C GLU A 109 13.45 -8.16 16.14
N ALA A 110 12.91 -9.25 16.65
CA ALA A 110 11.84 -10.00 15.99
C ALA A 110 10.48 -9.33 16.27
N ALA A 111 10.21 -8.23 15.59
CA ALA A 111 9.01 -7.44 15.73
C ALA A 111 8.37 -7.12 14.36
N VAL A 112 7.20 -6.54 14.38
CA VAL A 112 6.47 -6.05 13.22
C VAL A 112 6.35 -4.53 13.33
N TRP A 113 6.75 -3.80 12.28
CA TRP A 113 6.67 -2.34 12.29
C TRP A 113 5.64 -1.85 11.29
N ARG A 114 4.74 -1.04 11.81
CA ARG A 114 3.71 -0.33 11.05
C ARG A 114 4.19 1.07 10.70
N VAL A 115 3.89 1.53 9.50
CA VAL A 115 4.23 2.88 9.04
C VAL A 115 3.11 3.88 9.30
N CYS A 116 3.43 5.17 9.20
CA CYS A 116 2.46 6.26 9.21
C CYS A 116 2.43 6.95 7.85
N TRP A 117 1.30 6.87 7.14
CA TRP A 117 1.14 7.58 5.88
C TRP A 117 1.03 9.09 6.03
N ARG A 118 1.57 9.78 5.04
CA ARG A 118 1.19 11.13 4.67
C ARG A 118 0.64 11.11 3.26
N MET A 119 -0.62 11.45 3.12
CA MET A 119 -1.28 11.44 1.81
C MET A 119 -0.76 12.57 0.94
N VAL A 120 -0.49 12.27 -0.31
CA VAL A 120 -0.21 13.23 -1.37
C VAL A 120 -1.32 13.10 -2.41
N ALA A 121 -1.96 14.21 -2.74
CA ALA A 121 -3.05 14.23 -3.71
C ALA A 121 -2.92 15.46 -4.61
N TYR A 122 -3.06 15.28 -5.90
CA TYR A 122 -2.99 16.36 -6.92
C TYR A 122 -1.73 17.22 -6.80
N GLY A 123 -0.58 16.58 -6.54
CA GLY A 123 0.72 17.26 -6.37
C GLY A 123 0.93 17.94 -5.00
N HIS A 124 -0.02 17.83 -4.07
CA HIS A 124 0.06 18.48 -2.76
C HIS A 124 0.12 17.47 -1.61
N GLU A 125 1.08 17.65 -0.69
CA GLU A 125 1.05 16.93 0.58
C GLU A 125 -0.11 17.43 1.45
N LEU A 126 -0.97 16.52 1.89
CA LEU A 126 -2.06 16.82 2.81
C LEU A 126 -1.53 16.87 4.26
N LYS A 127 -0.75 17.90 4.60
CA LYS A 127 0.04 17.98 5.86
C LYS A 127 -0.81 17.92 7.11
N ALA A 128 -1.98 18.58 7.11
CA ALA A 128 -2.90 18.61 8.24
C ALA A 128 -3.80 17.36 8.31
N TYR A 129 -3.92 16.62 7.20
CA TYR A 129 -4.79 15.46 7.15
C TYR A 129 -4.29 14.33 8.05
N ARG A 130 -5.16 13.90 8.95
CA ARG A 130 -4.88 12.80 9.87
C ARG A 130 -5.16 11.46 9.16
N ALA A 131 -4.18 10.95 8.41
CA ALA A 131 -4.24 9.61 7.86
C ALA A 131 -4.45 8.59 8.99
N GLY A 132 -5.13 7.48 8.69
CA GLY A 132 -5.30 6.39 9.65
C GLY A 132 -3.97 5.70 9.97
N LYS A 133 -4.03 4.66 10.78
CA LYS A 133 -2.90 3.76 10.97
C LYS A 133 -2.56 3.15 9.61
N GLY A 134 -1.31 3.26 9.21
CA GLY A 134 -0.79 2.64 8.00
C GLY A 134 -0.63 1.12 8.15
N PRO A 135 -0.22 0.44 7.08
CA PRO A 135 0.00 -1.00 7.08
C PRO A 135 1.26 -1.40 7.83
N GLU A 136 1.35 -2.68 8.14
CA GLU A 136 2.57 -3.34 8.58
C GLU A 136 3.47 -3.51 7.35
N ARG A 137 4.71 -2.99 7.42
CA ARG A 137 5.61 -2.91 6.25
C ARG A 137 7.00 -3.46 6.47
N LEU A 138 7.54 -3.42 7.71
CA LEU A 138 8.87 -3.92 8.02
C LEU A 138 8.75 -5.15 8.93
N PHE A 139 9.46 -6.19 8.54
CA PHE A 139 9.49 -7.49 9.23
C PHE A 139 10.92 -8.03 9.22
N ARG A 140 11.30 -8.78 10.24
CA ARG A 140 12.43 -9.68 10.11
C ARG A 140 12.00 -10.86 9.22
N ARG A 141 12.77 -11.19 8.18
CA ARG A 141 12.35 -12.08 7.09
C ARG A 141 11.98 -13.48 7.57
N ASP A 142 12.72 -14.01 8.55
CA ASP A 142 12.47 -15.34 9.13
C ASP A 142 11.13 -15.47 9.88
N MET A 143 10.46 -14.35 10.18
CA MET A 143 9.14 -14.35 10.79
C MET A 143 8.02 -14.70 9.80
N LEU A 144 8.25 -14.50 8.49
CA LEU A 144 7.22 -14.61 7.47
C LEU A 144 7.27 -15.95 6.76
N ALA A 145 6.13 -16.66 6.71
CA ALA A 145 5.90 -17.81 5.86
C ALA A 145 5.38 -17.39 4.46
N GLY A 146 4.78 -16.21 4.33
CA GLY A 146 4.21 -15.70 3.09
C GLY A 146 3.09 -14.70 3.35
N TYR A 147 2.24 -14.52 2.34
CA TYR A 147 1.05 -13.68 2.39
C TYR A 147 -0.16 -14.41 1.83
N THR A 148 -1.33 -14.09 2.33
CA THR A 148 -2.63 -14.59 1.85
C THR A 148 -3.55 -13.42 1.52
N GLY A 149 -4.60 -13.70 0.74
CA GLY A 149 -5.59 -12.68 0.32
C GLY A 149 -5.31 -12.08 -1.05
N VAL A 150 -6.40 -11.76 -1.78
CA VAL A 150 -6.32 -11.22 -3.16
C VAL A 150 -6.18 -9.70 -3.18
N VAL A 151 -6.94 -8.99 -2.32
CA VAL A 151 -7.01 -7.51 -2.28
C VAL A 151 -6.62 -6.95 -0.91
N HIS A 152 -6.90 -7.69 0.16
CA HIS A 152 -6.50 -7.35 1.53
C HIS A 152 -5.59 -8.47 1.99
N GLU A 153 -4.33 -8.33 1.62
CA GLU A 153 -3.31 -9.30 1.98
C GLU A 153 -2.99 -9.22 3.47
N GLU A 154 -2.82 -10.39 4.05
CA GLU A 154 -2.41 -10.55 5.44
C GLU A 154 -1.13 -11.37 5.48
N ALA A 155 -0.18 -10.94 6.31
CA ALA A 155 1.06 -11.66 6.55
C ALA A 155 0.76 -12.99 7.25
N VAL A 156 1.33 -14.05 6.74
CA VAL A 156 1.33 -15.38 7.37
C VAL A 156 2.66 -15.56 8.09
N PHE A 157 2.60 -15.75 9.38
CA PHE A 157 3.78 -15.88 10.23
C PHE A 157 4.20 -17.33 10.40
N ASN A 158 5.49 -17.55 10.49
CA ASN A 158 6.06 -18.82 10.93
C ASN A 158 5.66 -19.12 12.40
N PRO A 159 5.63 -20.39 12.82
CA PRO A 159 5.32 -20.77 14.20
C PRO A 159 6.17 -19.98 15.21
N GLY A 160 5.52 -19.44 16.24
CA GLY A 160 6.17 -18.67 17.30
C GLY A 160 6.22 -17.15 17.07
N PHE A 161 5.87 -16.63 15.87
CA PHE A 161 5.95 -15.19 15.59
C PHE A 161 4.57 -14.48 15.46
N ALA A 162 3.46 -15.18 15.55
CA ALA A 162 2.13 -14.59 15.44
C ALA A 162 1.88 -13.46 16.48
N GLU A 163 2.40 -13.63 17.69
CA GLU A 163 2.28 -12.70 18.82
C GLU A 163 3.50 -11.75 18.96
N ALA A 164 4.35 -11.64 17.93
CA ALA A 164 5.52 -10.76 17.96
C ALA A 164 5.13 -9.30 18.28
N PRO A 165 5.98 -8.54 18.96
CA PRO A 165 5.75 -7.14 19.28
C PRO A 165 5.42 -6.31 18.02
N ARG A 166 4.52 -5.34 18.15
CA ARG A 166 4.12 -4.46 17.06
C ARG A 166 4.45 -3.01 17.38
N HIS A 167 5.35 -2.46 16.61
CA HIS A 167 5.83 -1.09 16.76
C HIS A 167 5.28 -0.16 15.68
N VAL A 168 5.43 1.13 15.87
CA VAL A 168 5.01 2.16 14.92
C VAL A 168 6.19 3.05 14.55
N LEU A 169 6.57 3.05 13.28
CA LEU A 169 7.50 4.03 12.72
C LEU A 169 6.74 5.34 12.50
N ARG A 170 7.12 6.38 13.20
CA ARG A 170 6.42 7.68 13.20
C ARG A 170 6.86 8.59 12.05
N GLY A 171 8.00 8.32 11.44
CA GLY A 171 8.42 8.90 10.18
C GLY A 171 7.35 8.69 9.11
N LYS A 172 7.22 9.63 8.18
CA LYS A 172 6.13 9.59 7.22
C LYS A 172 6.53 8.85 5.94
N LEU A 173 5.67 7.94 5.51
CA LEU A 173 5.66 7.37 4.17
C LEU A 173 4.72 8.23 3.32
N LEU A 174 5.25 8.92 2.32
CA LEU A 174 4.43 9.69 1.39
C LEU A 174 3.69 8.70 0.49
N HIS A 175 2.37 8.82 0.40
CA HIS A 175 1.55 7.96 -0.45
C HIS A 175 0.84 8.84 -1.48
N HIS A 176 1.26 8.73 -2.74
CA HIS A 176 0.73 9.44 -3.91
C HIS A 176 -0.58 8.79 -4.36
N SER A 177 -1.58 8.91 -3.51
CA SER A 177 -2.85 8.20 -3.66
C SER A 177 -3.68 8.66 -4.86
N ARG A 178 -3.63 9.94 -5.20
CA ARG A 178 -4.40 10.56 -6.30
C ARG A 178 -3.58 11.63 -6.98
N GLU A 179 -3.24 11.41 -8.24
CA GLU A 179 -2.40 12.33 -9.00
C GLU A 179 -3.21 13.24 -9.92
N THR A 180 -4.25 12.70 -10.54
CA THR A 180 -5.12 13.43 -11.48
C THR A 180 -6.60 13.22 -11.16
N VAL A 181 -7.44 14.14 -11.63
CA VAL A 181 -8.90 13.99 -11.54
C VAL A 181 -9.36 12.78 -12.36
N ARG A 182 -8.79 12.56 -13.55
CA ARG A 182 -9.09 11.40 -14.38
C ARG A 182 -8.77 10.09 -13.65
N GLY A 183 -7.56 9.94 -13.12
CA GLY A 183 -7.18 8.75 -12.33
C GLY A 183 -8.03 8.58 -11.07
N SER A 184 -8.54 9.68 -10.50
CA SER A 184 -9.47 9.63 -9.37
C SER A 184 -10.84 9.10 -9.77
N LEU A 185 -11.33 9.40 -10.98
CA LEU A 185 -12.58 8.84 -11.54
C LEU A 185 -12.41 7.34 -11.84
N GLU A 186 -11.28 6.93 -12.41
CA GLU A 186 -10.96 5.53 -12.68
C GLU A 186 -10.91 4.72 -11.36
N LYS A 187 -10.17 5.22 -10.35
CA LYS A 187 -10.13 4.62 -9.00
C LYS A 187 -11.50 4.58 -8.34
N LEU A 188 -12.32 5.65 -8.48
CA LEU A 188 -13.68 5.69 -7.94
C LEU A 188 -14.50 4.53 -8.48
N THR A 189 -14.51 4.33 -9.80
CA THR A 189 -15.24 3.22 -10.43
C THR A 189 -14.75 1.88 -9.91
N GLN A 190 -13.44 1.65 -9.94
CA GLN A 190 -12.82 0.40 -9.49
C GLN A 190 -13.15 0.08 -8.02
N TYR A 191 -12.90 1.02 -7.10
CA TYR A 191 -13.10 0.78 -5.67
C TYR A 191 -14.56 0.72 -5.26
N ALA A 192 -15.45 1.45 -5.96
CA ALA A 192 -16.89 1.35 -5.74
C ALA A 192 -17.37 -0.06 -6.11
N MET A 193 -16.99 -0.57 -7.29
CA MET A 193 -17.40 -1.90 -7.77
C MET A 193 -16.84 -3.03 -6.92
N LEU A 194 -15.53 -3.02 -6.62
CA LEU A 194 -14.90 -4.01 -5.73
C LEU A 194 -15.54 -4.02 -4.35
N GLY A 195 -15.79 -2.83 -3.79
CA GLY A 195 -16.46 -2.70 -2.49
C GLY A 195 -17.92 -3.14 -2.51
N ALA A 196 -18.63 -2.98 -3.63
CA ALA A 196 -19.99 -3.48 -3.82
C ALA A 196 -20.01 -5.02 -3.92
N ALA A 197 -19.10 -5.59 -4.70
CA ALA A 197 -18.96 -7.04 -4.86
C ALA A 197 -18.65 -7.73 -3.53
N LYS A 198 -17.70 -7.21 -2.74
CA LYS A 198 -17.40 -7.72 -1.38
C LYS A 198 -18.63 -7.70 -0.48
N ARG A 199 -19.43 -6.62 -0.53
CA ARG A 199 -20.67 -6.52 0.26
C ARG A 199 -21.77 -7.45 -0.25
N ALA A 200 -21.86 -7.67 -1.57
CA ALA A 200 -22.80 -8.61 -2.17
C ALA A 200 -22.54 -10.05 -1.69
N ALA A 201 -21.26 -10.46 -1.67
CA ALA A 201 -20.82 -11.77 -1.15
C ALA A 201 -21.19 -11.96 0.34
N LEU A 202 -21.24 -10.87 1.11
CA LEU A 202 -21.67 -10.87 2.53
C LEU A 202 -23.20 -10.74 2.69
N GLY A 203 -24.00 -10.83 1.62
CA GLY A 203 -25.47 -10.71 1.68
C GLY A 203 -26.00 -9.31 2.05
N LYS A 204 -25.13 -8.27 2.05
CA LYS A 204 -25.54 -6.92 2.44
C LYS A 204 -26.50 -6.28 1.41
N ARG A 205 -27.30 -5.32 1.86
CA ARG A 205 -28.24 -4.57 1.01
C ARG A 205 -27.65 -3.21 0.62
N GLY A 206 -27.87 -2.80 -0.63
CA GLY A 206 -27.53 -1.49 -1.18
C GLY A 206 -28.68 -0.49 -1.18
N GLY A 207 -28.59 0.50 -2.05
CA GLY A 207 -29.62 1.49 -2.36
C GLY A 207 -29.14 2.94 -2.18
N VAL A 208 -29.83 3.86 -2.84
CA VAL A 208 -29.47 5.28 -2.91
C VAL A 208 -29.43 5.93 -1.53
N LEU A 209 -30.45 5.74 -0.68
CA LEU A 209 -30.49 6.34 0.66
C LEU A 209 -29.32 5.87 1.54
N ARG A 210 -28.96 4.56 1.47
CA ARG A 210 -27.77 4.04 2.16
C ARG A 210 -26.49 4.61 1.60
N GLY A 211 -26.44 4.80 0.28
CA GLY A 211 -25.33 5.46 -0.40
C GLY A 211 -25.16 6.91 0.06
N MET A 212 -26.22 7.67 0.09
CA MET A 212 -26.20 9.06 0.57
C MET A 212 -25.72 9.13 2.03
N ALA A 213 -26.31 8.36 2.92
CA ALA A 213 -25.90 8.32 4.32
C ALA A 213 -24.44 7.90 4.49
N GLY A 214 -24.01 6.84 3.77
CA GLY A 214 -22.63 6.35 3.81
C GLY A 214 -21.62 7.34 3.22
N GLY A 215 -21.94 7.95 2.09
CA GLY A 215 -21.11 8.98 1.44
C GLY A 215 -20.97 10.23 2.31
N THR A 216 -22.09 10.75 2.83
CA THR A 216 -22.08 11.93 3.73
C THR A 216 -21.28 11.63 5.01
N ALA A 217 -21.52 10.50 5.65
CA ALA A 217 -20.78 10.12 6.85
C ALA A 217 -19.27 9.98 6.55
N MET A 218 -18.90 9.40 5.39
CA MET A 218 -17.51 9.30 4.96
C MET A 218 -16.91 10.68 4.71
N PHE A 219 -17.61 11.57 4.01
CA PHE A 219 -17.15 12.94 3.77
C PHE A 219 -16.90 13.69 5.09
N LEU A 220 -17.85 13.71 5.99
CA LEU A 220 -17.72 14.36 7.30
C LEU A 220 -16.54 13.78 8.10
N ARG A 221 -16.41 12.44 8.10
CA ARG A 221 -15.30 11.76 8.77
C ARG A 221 -13.93 12.21 8.25
N LEU A 222 -13.77 12.33 6.93
CA LEU A 222 -12.48 12.65 6.31
C LEU A 222 -12.23 14.16 6.28
N TYR A 223 -13.24 14.94 5.89
CA TYR A 223 -13.08 16.37 5.68
C TYR A 223 -13.04 17.13 7.01
N VAL A 224 -13.96 16.80 7.95
CA VAL A 224 -14.04 17.47 9.25
C VAL A 224 -13.14 16.77 10.29
N PHE A 225 -13.45 15.53 10.65
CA PHE A 225 -12.77 14.87 11.78
C PHE A 225 -11.31 14.48 11.50
N ARG A 226 -10.93 14.25 10.24
CA ARG A 226 -9.53 14.03 9.84
C ARG A 226 -8.85 15.28 9.30
N LEU A 227 -9.46 16.45 9.46
CA LEU A 227 -8.92 17.76 9.12
C LEU A 227 -8.61 17.93 7.61
N GLY A 228 -9.34 17.26 6.74
CA GLY A 228 -9.19 17.42 5.30
C GLY A 228 -9.41 18.86 4.83
N PHE A 229 -10.28 19.62 5.52
CA PHE A 229 -10.57 21.03 5.22
C PHE A 229 -9.37 21.95 5.39
N LEU A 230 -8.37 21.58 6.20
CA LEU A 230 -7.15 22.35 6.35
C LEU A 230 -6.14 22.12 5.20
N CYS A 231 -6.45 21.24 4.26
CA CYS A 231 -5.57 20.88 3.14
C CYS A 231 -6.02 21.53 1.81
N GLY A 232 -6.85 22.59 1.86
CA GLY A 232 -7.30 23.34 0.69
C GLY A 232 -8.09 22.50 -0.32
N GLY A 233 -8.06 22.89 -1.60
CA GLY A 233 -8.79 22.21 -2.68
C GLY A 233 -8.37 20.75 -2.88
N ALA A 234 -7.09 20.43 -2.74
CA ALA A 234 -6.59 19.05 -2.84
C ALA A 234 -7.18 18.16 -1.73
N GLY A 235 -7.25 18.68 -0.49
CA GLY A 235 -7.89 17.99 0.62
C GLY A 235 -9.39 17.79 0.41
N PHE A 236 -10.08 18.81 -0.11
CA PHE A 236 -11.50 18.70 -0.47
C PHE A 236 -11.73 17.60 -1.50
N LEU A 237 -11.04 17.67 -2.65
CA LEU A 237 -11.19 16.69 -3.73
C LEU A 237 -10.87 15.27 -3.26
N TYR A 238 -9.78 15.09 -2.50
CA TYR A 238 -9.43 13.79 -1.93
C TYR A 238 -10.58 13.21 -1.08
N CYS A 239 -11.11 13.99 -0.14
CA CYS A 239 -12.20 13.56 0.74
C CYS A 239 -13.49 13.31 -0.02
N TYR A 240 -13.78 14.14 -1.02
CA TYR A 240 -14.99 14.07 -1.83
C TYR A 240 -14.99 12.81 -2.72
N PHE A 241 -13.90 12.50 -3.40
CA PHE A 241 -13.80 11.27 -4.18
C PHE A 241 -13.96 10.01 -3.32
N VAL A 242 -13.35 9.95 -2.14
CA VAL A 242 -13.53 8.80 -1.23
C VAL A 242 -14.98 8.70 -0.72
N ALA A 243 -15.65 9.83 -0.52
CA ALA A 243 -17.07 9.86 -0.17
C ALA A 243 -17.97 9.36 -1.33
N LEU A 244 -17.65 9.77 -2.56
CA LEU A 244 -18.35 9.28 -3.77
C LEU A 244 -18.14 7.76 -3.97
N GLU A 245 -16.95 7.22 -3.69
CA GLU A 245 -16.72 5.77 -3.69
C GLU A 245 -17.66 5.05 -2.71
N ALA A 246 -17.85 5.63 -1.51
CA ALA A 246 -18.77 5.08 -0.53
C ALA A 246 -20.24 5.14 -1.01
N PHE A 247 -20.63 6.25 -1.66
CA PHE A 247 -21.97 6.40 -2.25
C PHE A 247 -22.21 5.37 -3.37
N PHE A 248 -21.35 5.36 -4.39
CA PHE A 248 -21.51 4.49 -5.56
C PHE A 248 -21.42 3.01 -5.23
N ARG A 249 -20.65 2.63 -4.21
CA ARG A 249 -20.63 1.27 -3.67
C ARG A 249 -21.99 0.76 -3.26
N TYR A 250 -22.81 1.59 -2.58
CA TYR A 250 -24.17 1.19 -2.20
C TYR A 250 -25.14 1.27 -3.34
N ALA A 251 -24.97 2.20 -4.29
CA ALA A 251 -25.77 2.26 -5.51
C ALA A 251 -25.54 1.01 -6.36
N ALA A 252 -24.29 0.68 -6.70
CA ALA A 252 -23.94 -0.51 -7.45
C ALA A 252 -24.39 -1.80 -6.75
N LEU A 253 -24.25 -1.88 -5.43
CA LEU A 253 -24.74 -3.04 -4.65
C LEU A 253 -26.25 -3.29 -4.83
N HIS A 254 -27.01 -2.29 -5.22
CA HIS A 254 -28.45 -2.42 -5.46
C HIS A 254 -28.76 -2.63 -6.95
N TYR A 255 -28.25 -1.75 -7.81
CA TYR A 255 -28.64 -1.70 -9.23
C TYR A 255 -27.84 -2.66 -10.12
N ASP A 256 -26.58 -2.94 -9.77
CA ASP A 256 -25.66 -3.77 -10.57
C ASP A 256 -25.44 -5.16 -9.93
N ARG A 257 -26.23 -5.54 -8.94
CA ARG A 257 -26.00 -6.72 -8.09
C ARG A 257 -25.76 -8.01 -8.90
N ALA A 258 -26.48 -8.20 -10.00
CA ALA A 258 -26.37 -9.38 -10.84
C ALA A 258 -25.05 -9.48 -11.62
N SER A 259 -24.42 -8.34 -11.93
CA SER A 259 -23.16 -8.26 -12.69
C SER A 259 -21.90 -8.19 -11.83
N LEU A 260 -22.05 -7.97 -10.51
CA LEU A 260 -20.90 -7.81 -9.60
C LEU A 260 -20.01 -9.06 -9.50
N SER A 261 -20.57 -10.26 -9.64
CA SER A 261 -19.82 -11.53 -9.58
C SER A 261 -18.83 -11.70 -10.74
N SER A 262 -19.16 -11.15 -11.93
CA SER A 262 -18.30 -11.22 -13.11
C SER A 262 -17.18 -10.17 -13.13
N GLN A 263 -17.24 -9.15 -12.27
CA GLN A 263 -16.29 -8.04 -12.23
C GLN A 263 -15.12 -8.24 -11.25
N VAL A 264 -15.22 -9.23 -10.37
CA VAL A 264 -14.20 -9.52 -9.33
C VAL A 264 -13.07 -10.41 -9.86
N GLY A 265 -13.20 -10.98 -11.05
CA GLY A 265 -12.25 -11.90 -11.68
C GLY A 265 -11.29 -11.27 -12.71
N ARG A 266 -11.14 -9.94 -12.73
CA ARG A 266 -10.23 -9.26 -13.66
C ARG A 266 -9.18 -8.43 -12.97
#